data_4aed320171d28b321854f14965c004c9
#
_entry.id   4aed320171d28b321854f14965c004c9
#
_cell.length_a   1.000
_cell.length_b   1.000
_cell.length_c   1.000
_cell.angle_alpha   90.00
_cell.angle_beta   90.00
_cell.angle_gamma   90.00
#
_symmetry.space_group_name_H-M   'P 1'
#
loop_
_entity.id
_entity.type
_entity.pdbx_description
1 polymer ?
#
loop_
_entity_poly.entity_id
_entity_poly.type
_entity_poly.pdbx_seq_one_letter_code
_entity_poly.pdbx_strand_id
1 'polypeptide(L)'
;FNTKTEYQEIIKTLSKEPIDAISVSTYGYKDNVFGTDRNMAQITREVTDLPLMICGQIYDRDSAEDALKHADIVLSAKSLLLNPEWVEDVRSGKQLPLYKSEEANVAYTDEPLP
;
A
#
# COMPACT_ATOMS: atom_id res chain seq x y z
N PHE A 1 -2.80 7.14 16.30
CA PHE A 1 -3.28 8.47 15.88
C PHE A 1 -4.76 8.41 15.47
N ASN A 2 -5.52 9.44 15.81
CA ASN A 2 -6.95 9.49 15.52
C ASN A 2 -7.34 10.64 14.58
N THR A 3 -6.43 11.58 14.32
CA THR A 3 -6.71 12.75 13.50
C THR A 3 -5.65 12.94 12.42
N LYS A 4 -6.01 13.67 11.37
CA LYS A 4 -5.09 14.08 10.31
C LYS A 4 -3.87 14.81 10.90
N THR A 5 -4.11 15.73 11.83
CA THR A 5 -3.04 16.53 12.44
C THR A 5 -2.05 15.66 13.21
N GLU A 6 -2.54 14.73 14.03
CA GLU A 6 -1.67 13.79 14.76
C GLU A 6 -0.83 12.94 13.80
N TYR A 7 -1.46 12.39 12.77
CA TYR A 7 -0.76 11.60 11.77
C TYR A 7 0.33 12.41 11.06
N GLN A 8 0.01 13.61 10.62
CA GLN A 8 0.98 14.46 9.91
C GLN A 8 2.12 14.91 10.79
N GLU A 9 1.90 15.14 12.08
CA GLU A 9 2.99 15.46 13.03
C GLU A 9 3.95 14.27 13.19
N ILE A 10 3.44 13.05 13.21
CA ILE A 10 4.29 11.84 13.22
C ILE A 10 5.14 11.78 11.95
N ILE A 11 4.55 12.01 10.78
CA ILE A 11 5.28 11.98 9.50
C ILE A 11 6.34 13.07 9.46
N LYS A 12 6.04 14.28 9.90
CA LYS A 12 7.02 15.37 9.98
C LYS A 12 8.19 15.01 10.88
N THR A 13 7.92 14.40 12.02
CA THR A 13 8.96 13.97 12.97
C THR A 13 9.85 12.90 12.36
N LEU A 14 9.25 11.88 11.74
CA LEU A 14 9.99 10.82 11.04
C LEU A 14 10.84 11.37 9.90
N SER A 15 10.33 12.36 9.16
CA SER A 15 11.03 12.94 8.02
C SER A 15 12.31 13.69 8.40
N LYS A 16 12.49 14.03 9.67
CA LYS A 16 13.70 14.67 10.21
C LYS A 16 14.79 13.65 10.56
N GLU A 17 14.43 12.37 10.65
CA GLU A 17 15.36 11.30 10.96
C GLU A 17 16.12 10.86 9.70
N PRO A 18 17.28 10.17 9.84
CA PRO A 18 18.04 9.69 8.68
C PRO A 18 17.40 8.44 8.07
N ILE A 19 16.22 8.60 7.48
CA ILE A 19 15.49 7.55 6.79
C ILE A 19 15.41 7.87 5.30
N ASP A 20 15.28 6.86 4.46
CA ASP A 20 15.29 7.00 3.00
C ASP A 20 13.91 7.04 2.38
N ALA A 21 12.90 6.48 3.05
CA ALA A 21 11.54 6.37 2.52
C ALA A 21 10.54 6.15 3.67
N ILE A 22 9.26 6.38 3.37
CA ILE A 22 8.16 6.11 4.31
C ILE A 22 7.23 5.07 3.67
N SER A 23 6.95 4.01 4.41
CA SER A 23 5.98 3.00 4.01
C SER A 23 4.66 3.28 4.70
N VAL A 24 3.61 3.46 3.88
CA VAL A 24 2.26 3.77 4.36
C VAL A 24 1.41 2.53 4.21
N SER A 25 0.96 1.97 5.32
CA SER A 25 0.11 0.78 5.34
C SER A 25 -1.35 1.19 5.46
N THR A 26 -2.17 0.76 4.51
CA THR A 26 -3.61 1.04 4.53
C THR A 26 -4.40 -0.23 4.25
N TYR A 27 -5.66 -0.24 4.64
CA TYR A 27 -6.59 -1.30 4.24
C TYR A 27 -6.89 -1.24 2.73
N GLY A 28 -7.16 -0.04 2.21
CA GLY A 28 -7.34 0.21 0.78
C GLY A 28 -6.65 1.51 0.39
N TYR A 29 -5.72 1.46 -0.55
CA TYR A 29 -4.88 2.61 -0.90
C TYR A 29 -5.67 3.84 -1.35
N LYS A 30 -6.84 3.65 -1.95
CA LYS A 30 -7.66 4.75 -2.49
C LYS A 30 -8.74 5.23 -1.53
N ASP A 31 -8.89 4.62 -0.35
CA ASP A 31 -9.90 5.02 0.61
C ASP A 31 -9.59 6.42 1.16
N ASN A 32 -10.60 7.26 1.22
CA ASN A 32 -10.47 8.57 1.85
C ASN A 32 -10.38 8.41 3.36
N VAL A 33 -9.53 9.21 4.00
CA VAL A 33 -9.22 9.06 5.43
C VAL A 33 -9.45 10.37 6.19
N PHE A 34 -9.58 10.24 7.50
CA PHE A 34 -9.75 11.38 8.43
C PHE A 34 -10.93 12.29 8.09
N GLY A 35 -11.98 11.76 7.49
CA GLY A 35 -13.14 12.55 7.08
C GLY A 35 -12.85 13.54 5.93
N THR A 36 -11.76 13.32 5.19
CA THR A 36 -11.36 14.15 4.04
C THR A 36 -11.75 13.49 2.72
N ASP A 37 -11.54 14.20 1.62
CA ASP A 37 -11.68 13.67 0.26
C ASP A 37 -10.34 13.14 -0.30
N ARG A 38 -9.36 12.87 0.58
CA ARG A 38 -8.01 12.48 0.21
C ARG A 38 -7.63 11.12 0.81
N ASN A 39 -6.83 10.34 0.09
CA ASN A 39 -6.33 9.07 0.56
C ASN A 39 -5.06 9.26 1.43
N MET A 40 -4.60 8.19 2.06
CA MET A 40 -3.48 8.27 3.01
C MET A 40 -2.18 8.71 2.35
N ALA A 41 -1.91 8.27 1.13
CA ALA A 41 -0.70 8.71 0.40
C ALA A 41 -0.73 10.22 0.13
N GLN A 42 -1.88 10.75 -0.26
CA GLN A 42 -2.04 12.20 -0.47
C GLN A 42 -1.84 12.98 0.81
N ILE A 43 -2.43 12.52 1.93
CA ILE A 43 -2.27 13.15 3.25
C ILE A 43 -0.79 13.13 3.68
N THR A 44 -0.09 12.02 3.45
CA THR A 44 1.33 11.89 3.76
C THR A 44 2.16 12.85 2.91
N ARG A 45 1.89 12.91 1.62
CA ARG A 45 2.64 13.77 0.68
C ARG A 45 2.51 15.26 1.01
N GLU A 46 1.47 15.69 1.69
CA GLU A 46 1.32 17.09 2.09
C GLU A 46 2.45 17.56 3.01
N VAL A 47 3.10 16.66 3.73
CA VAL A 47 4.06 17.02 4.79
C VAL A 47 5.46 16.38 4.64
N THR A 48 5.73 15.65 3.56
CA THR A 48 7.05 15.06 3.31
C THR A 48 7.33 14.94 1.81
N ASP A 49 8.61 15.12 1.44
CA ASP A 49 9.09 14.89 0.08
C ASP A 49 9.81 13.54 -0.07
N LEU A 50 9.91 12.77 1.00
CA LEU A 50 10.54 11.45 0.95
C LEU A 50 9.79 10.50 0.01
N PRO A 51 10.48 9.53 -0.60
CA PRO A 51 9.80 8.48 -1.35
C PRO A 51 8.76 7.78 -0.50
N LEU A 52 7.58 7.53 -1.09
CA LEU A 52 6.46 6.86 -0.43
C LEU A 52 6.22 5.49 -1.03
N MET A 53 6.05 4.49 -0.15
CA MET A 53 5.57 3.18 -0.49
C MET A 53 4.14 3.03 0.04
N ILE A 54 3.25 2.47 -0.75
CA ILE A 54 1.83 2.31 -0.39
C ILE A 54 1.37 0.88 -0.62
N CYS A 55 0.55 0.36 0.26
CA CYS A 55 -0.12 -0.93 0.10
C CYS A 55 -1.60 -0.84 0.46
N GLY A 56 -2.34 -1.88 0.16
CA GLY A 56 -3.75 -2.00 0.47
C GLY A 56 -4.61 -2.17 -0.78
N GLN A 57 -5.05 -3.39 -1.04
CA GLN A 57 -5.91 -3.74 -2.17
C GLN A 57 -5.34 -3.37 -3.54
N ILE A 58 -4.02 -3.52 -3.70
CA ILE A 58 -3.36 -3.41 -5.00
C ILE A 58 -3.20 -4.82 -5.54
N TYR A 59 -3.87 -5.15 -6.65
CA TYR A 59 -3.99 -6.54 -7.09
C TYR A 59 -3.77 -6.75 -8.59
N ASP A 60 -3.85 -5.69 -9.40
CA ASP A 60 -3.64 -5.77 -10.83
C ASP A 60 -2.87 -4.54 -11.33
N ARG A 61 -2.63 -4.49 -12.63
CA ARG A 61 -1.90 -3.38 -13.25
C ARG A 61 -2.64 -2.04 -13.08
N ASP A 62 -3.95 -2.04 -13.27
CA ASP A 62 -4.73 -0.80 -13.18
C ASP A 62 -4.69 -0.22 -11.76
N SER A 63 -4.85 -1.05 -10.73
CA SER A 63 -4.75 -0.59 -9.34
C SER A 63 -3.33 -0.15 -9.00
N ALA A 64 -2.31 -0.85 -9.50
CA ALA A 64 -0.91 -0.46 -9.29
C ALA A 64 -0.59 0.89 -9.95
N GLU A 65 -1.00 1.09 -11.19
CA GLU A 65 -0.79 2.36 -11.89
C GLU A 65 -1.56 3.50 -11.24
N ASP A 66 -2.78 3.25 -10.77
CA ASP A 66 -3.58 4.24 -10.05
C ASP A 66 -2.91 4.63 -8.73
N ALA A 67 -2.42 3.66 -7.95
CA ALA A 67 -1.70 3.94 -6.71
C ALA A 67 -0.42 4.73 -6.95
N LEU A 68 0.29 4.48 -8.03
CA LEU A 68 1.52 5.20 -8.40
C LEU A 68 1.29 6.67 -8.79
N LYS A 69 0.06 7.11 -8.95
CA LYS A 69 -0.26 8.54 -9.08
C LYS A 69 -0.03 9.30 -7.78
N HIS A 70 -0.01 8.58 -6.65
CA HIS A 70 0.08 9.19 -5.31
C HIS A 70 1.28 8.72 -4.50
N ALA A 71 1.98 7.70 -4.95
CA ALA A 71 3.15 7.12 -4.27
C ALA A 71 4.21 6.74 -5.30
N ASP A 72 5.42 6.45 -4.83
CA ASP A 72 6.56 6.13 -5.71
C ASP A 72 6.72 4.62 -5.92
N ILE A 73 6.30 3.82 -4.94
CA ILE A 73 6.42 2.37 -4.94
C ILE A 73 5.13 1.76 -4.41
N VAL A 74 4.67 0.70 -5.05
CA VAL A 74 3.52 -0.07 -4.55
C VAL A 74 3.99 -1.37 -3.93
N LEU A 75 3.31 -1.79 -2.87
CA LEU A 75 3.59 -3.01 -2.13
C LEU A 75 2.39 -3.94 -2.19
N SER A 76 2.64 -5.22 -2.27
CA SER A 76 1.59 -6.22 -2.27
C SER A 76 1.99 -7.42 -1.43
N ALA A 77 1.04 -7.93 -0.64
CA ALA A 77 1.25 -9.14 0.16
C ALA A 77 0.30 -10.25 -0.26
N LYS A 78 -1.00 -10.03 -0.15
CA LYS A 78 -2.01 -11.06 -0.44
C LYS A 78 -1.89 -11.62 -1.86
N SER A 79 -1.74 -10.74 -2.84
CA SER A 79 -1.61 -11.15 -4.23
C SER A 79 -0.39 -12.03 -4.46
N LEU A 80 0.74 -11.69 -3.83
CA LEU A 80 1.96 -12.48 -3.93
C LEU A 80 1.87 -13.82 -3.19
N LEU A 81 1.20 -13.85 -2.04
CA LEU A 81 0.97 -15.09 -1.29
C LEU A 81 0.16 -16.10 -2.12
N LEU A 82 -0.83 -15.63 -2.85
CA LEU A 82 -1.75 -16.48 -3.59
C LEU A 82 -1.36 -16.67 -5.05
N ASN A 83 -0.43 -15.85 -5.56
CA ASN A 83 0.08 -15.94 -6.92
C ASN A 83 1.57 -15.54 -6.95
N PRO A 84 2.50 -16.52 -6.87
CA PRO A 84 3.94 -16.22 -6.94
C PRO A 84 4.37 -15.52 -8.25
N GLU A 85 3.60 -15.66 -9.30
CA GLU A 85 3.85 -15.02 -10.60
C GLU A 85 3.24 -13.61 -10.72
N TRP A 86 2.77 -13.05 -9.62
CA TRP A 86 2.01 -11.80 -9.62
C TRP A 86 2.74 -10.65 -10.32
N VAL A 87 4.03 -10.48 -10.07
CA VAL A 87 4.80 -9.38 -10.67
C VAL A 87 4.83 -9.50 -12.21
N GLU A 88 5.08 -10.70 -12.73
CA GLU A 88 5.08 -10.92 -14.16
C GLU A 88 3.68 -10.78 -14.76
N ASP A 89 2.65 -11.25 -14.07
CA ASP A 89 1.26 -11.12 -14.50
C ASP A 89 0.83 -9.65 -14.55
N VAL A 90 1.23 -8.84 -13.58
CA VAL A 90 0.99 -7.39 -13.58
C VAL A 90 1.74 -6.74 -14.75
N ARG A 91 3.00 -7.11 -14.94
CA ARG A 91 3.83 -6.56 -16.03
C ARG A 91 3.21 -6.84 -17.39
N SER A 92 2.69 -8.03 -17.60
CA SER A 92 2.06 -8.43 -18.86
C SER A 92 0.64 -7.89 -19.06
N GLY A 93 0.06 -7.27 -18.01
CA GLY A 93 -1.30 -6.73 -18.06
C GLY A 93 -2.39 -7.80 -17.96
N LYS A 94 -2.08 -8.97 -17.38
CA LYS A 94 -3.04 -10.04 -17.19
C LYS A 94 -4.15 -9.60 -16.25
N GLN A 95 -5.39 -10.01 -16.55
CA GLN A 95 -6.52 -9.73 -15.67
C GLN A 95 -6.42 -10.58 -14.41
N LEU A 96 -6.39 -9.92 -13.23
CA LEU A 96 -6.17 -10.57 -11.94
C LEU A 96 -7.29 -10.23 -10.97
N PRO A 97 -7.67 -11.17 -10.08
CA PRO A 97 -8.70 -10.90 -9.07
C PRO A 97 -8.14 -10.20 -7.84
N LEU A 98 -9.00 -9.49 -7.12
CA LEU A 98 -8.72 -9.04 -5.77
C LEU A 98 -8.89 -10.23 -4.82
N TYR A 99 -7.79 -10.72 -4.25
CA TYR A 99 -7.82 -11.84 -3.33
C TYR A 99 -8.37 -11.43 -1.97
N LYS A 100 -9.16 -12.33 -1.35
CA LYS A 100 -9.78 -12.09 -0.05
C LYS A 100 -8.81 -12.41 1.09
N SER A 101 -9.01 -11.73 2.22
CA SER A 101 -8.16 -11.95 3.40
C SER A 101 -8.22 -13.39 3.90
N GLU A 102 -9.37 -14.02 3.83
CA GLU A 102 -9.57 -15.42 4.25
C GLU A 102 -8.68 -16.37 3.44
N GLU A 103 -8.62 -16.18 2.13
CA GLU A 103 -7.76 -17.00 1.24
C GLU A 103 -6.28 -16.82 1.59
N ALA A 104 -5.85 -15.58 1.81
CA ALA A 104 -4.47 -15.29 2.18
C ALA A 104 -4.11 -15.84 3.56
N ASN A 105 -5.02 -15.77 4.52
CA ASN A 105 -4.81 -16.29 5.86
C ASN A 105 -4.62 -17.82 5.85
N VAL A 106 -5.40 -18.54 5.07
CA VAL A 106 -5.23 -19.99 4.91
C VAL A 106 -3.84 -20.31 4.35
N ALA A 107 -3.45 -19.65 3.27
CA ALA A 107 -2.13 -19.86 2.66
C ALA A 107 -0.99 -19.53 3.63
N TYR A 108 -1.17 -18.55 4.49
CA TYR A 108 -0.14 -18.12 5.44
C TYR A 108 -0.03 -19.06 6.65
N THR A 109 -1.16 -19.60 7.15
CA THR A 109 -1.19 -20.33 8.43
C THR A 109 -1.12 -21.85 8.30
N ASP A 110 -1.62 -22.41 7.21
CA ASP A 110 -1.78 -23.85 7.04
C ASP A 110 -0.62 -24.50 6.29
N GLU A 111 0.16 -23.74 5.54
CA GLU A 111 1.32 -24.25 4.83
C GLU A 111 2.59 -24.07 5.65
N PRO A 112 3.34 -25.16 5.95
CA PRO A 112 4.64 -24.99 6.58
C PRO A 112 5.59 -24.25 5.65
N LEU A 113 6.39 -23.35 6.22
CA LEU A 113 7.43 -22.67 5.46
C LEU A 113 8.44 -23.67 4.92
N PRO A 114 8.87 -23.54 3.66
CA PRO A 114 9.88 -24.41 3.09
C PRO A 114 11.24 -24.32 3.80
#